data_863345fca1f0ce4a7682fa1b0e6e55cf
#
_entry.id   863345fca1f0ce4a7682fa1b0e6e55cf
#
_cell.length_a   1.000
_cell.length_b   1.000
_cell.length_c   1.000
_cell.angle_alpha   90.00
_cell.angle_beta   90.00
_cell.angle_gamma   90.00
#
_symmetry.space_group_name_H-M   'P 1'
#
loop_
_entity.id
_entity.type
_entity.pdbx_description
1 polymer ?
#
loop_
_entity_poly.entity_id
_entity_poly.type
_entity_poly.pdbx_seq_one_letter_code
_entity_poly.pdbx_strand_id
1 'polypeptide(L)'
;MRTGIVMTAGPGVEHLAARAEELGLDSFWVYDTPMVHGDPFVSLALCARSTHRIRLGIGVTSPALRSAPAAAAAVSSLNALAPGRIVCGVGTGNTARRTLGMRPAKTAELESFTAALQDLTAGRESDYREGTRSSRVRFLHAGPYVDTEAPVEFVVAASGLKAAAVAGRLGAGVISFGMHDPAAWSALGRARRAAARDAGRAGRTRSYLMSSLHVLADGEDRYGDPVKDSMGHIALGALILGAEDPAFRAALPPEEAAAVGRLLQLRGTTPADPRFHQALYRNYLGRLSPEDRELIVPSLVDRFGLVGTRGEVTERIGVLERSGVDELVIQPVVDPETEMAELARLLA
;
A
#
# COMPACT_ATOMS: atom_id res chain seq x y z
N MET A 1 2.96 17.85 6.70
CA MET A 1 2.59 16.61 5.95
C MET A 1 1.43 15.93 6.64
N ARG A 2 0.51 15.29 5.89
CA ARG A 2 -0.55 14.45 6.47
C ARG A 2 -0.01 13.11 6.91
N THR A 3 -0.74 12.44 7.82
CA THR A 3 -0.34 11.15 8.38
C THR A 3 -1.46 10.13 8.36
N GLY A 4 -1.09 8.90 8.14
CA GLY A 4 -2.00 7.76 8.20
C GLY A 4 -1.32 6.50 8.71
N ILE A 5 -2.12 5.49 8.93
CA ILE A 5 -1.69 4.15 9.35
C ILE A 5 -2.15 3.12 8.34
N VAL A 6 -1.35 2.10 8.10
CA VAL A 6 -1.77 0.92 7.35
C VAL A 6 -1.63 -0.33 8.21
N MET A 7 -2.65 -1.17 8.19
CA MET A 7 -2.71 -2.41 8.96
C MET A 7 -3.03 -3.62 8.07
N THR A 8 -2.75 -4.78 8.57
CA THR A 8 -3.22 -6.04 8.00
C THR A 8 -4.70 -6.26 8.33
N ALA A 9 -5.46 -6.86 7.41
CA ALA A 9 -6.87 -7.17 7.64
C ALA A 9 -7.03 -8.29 8.69
N GLY A 10 -7.80 -8.04 9.73
CA GLY A 10 -8.05 -9.02 10.79
C GLY A 10 -9.00 -8.50 11.86
N PRO A 11 -9.39 -9.35 12.82
CA PRO A 11 -10.21 -8.95 13.97
C PRO A 11 -9.51 -7.87 14.82
N GLY A 12 -10.29 -6.90 15.32
CA GLY A 12 -9.80 -5.84 16.19
C GLY A 12 -9.21 -4.63 15.46
N VAL A 13 -9.07 -4.68 14.13
CA VAL A 13 -8.53 -3.57 13.34
C VAL A 13 -9.37 -2.30 13.48
N GLU A 14 -10.66 -2.43 13.76
CA GLU A 14 -11.58 -1.32 13.99
C GLU A 14 -11.26 -0.52 15.25
N HIS A 15 -10.71 -1.15 16.28
CA HIS A 15 -10.26 -0.46 17.50
C HIS A 15 -9.03 0.40 17.21
N LEU A 16 -8.11 -0.12 16.39
CA LEU A 16 -6.93 0.65 15.94
C LEU A 16 -7.34 1.83 15.05
N ALA A 17 -8.37 1.66 14.21
CA ALA A 17 -8.89 2.75 13.38
C ALA A 17 -9.52 3.87 14.25
N ALA A 18 -10.30 3.50 15.26
CA ALA A 18 -10.85 4.46 16.23
C ALA A 18 -9.73 5.19 16.99
N ARG A 19 -8.71 4.45 17.43
CA ARG A 19 -7.54 5.03 18.11
C ARG A 19 -6.76 5.99 17.20
N ALA A 20 -6.55 5.65 15.93
CA ALA A 20 -5.92 6.54 14.95
C ALA A 20 -6.72 7.84 14.78
N GLU A 21 -8.06 7.76 14.73
CA GLU A 21 -8.92 8.93 14.66
C GLU A 21 -8.84 9.81 15.92
N GLU A 22 -8.79 9.21 17.12
CA GLU A 22 -8.60 9.93 18.38
C GLU A 22 -7.27 10.69 18.42
N LEU A 23 -6.22 10.09 17.89
CA LEU A 23 -4.89 10.68 17.79
C LEU A 23 -4.80 11.77 16.71
N GLY A 24 -5.86 11.99 15.93
CA GLY A 24 -5.92 13.03 14.90
C GLY A 24 -5.22 12.65 13.59
N LEU A 25 -4.97 11.37 13.34
CA LEU A 25 -4.40 10.91 12.08
C LEU A 25 -5.41 11.08 10.92
N ASP A 26 -4.91 11.30 9.71
CA ASP A 26 -5.72 11.66 8.55
C ASP A 26 -6.36 10.46 7.84
N SER A 27 -5.71 9.28 7.88
CA SER A 27 -6.22 8.08 7.21
C SER A 27 -5.83 6.78 7.90
N PHE A 28 -6.67 5.77 7.69
CA PHE A 28 -6.45 4.40 8.11
C PHE A 28 -6.63 3.46 6.92
N TRP A 29 -5.60 2.67 6.61
CA TRP A 29 -5.53 1.80 5.45
C TRP A 29 -5.51 0.34 5.85
N VAL A 30 -6.05 -0.53 4.98
CA VAL A 30 -5.97 -1.98 5.16
C VAL A 30 -5.45 -2.63 3.87
N TYR A 31 -4.48 -3.53 4.01
CA TYR A 31 -3.90 -4.28 2.89
C TYR A 31 -4.89 -5.28 2.28
N ASP A 32 -4.89 -5.39 0.93
CA ASP A 32 -5.61 -6.44 0.20
C ASP A 32 -4.62 -7.54 -0.22
N THR A 33 -4.38 -8.48 0.69
CA THR A 33 -3.40 -9.57 0.55
C THR A 33 -4.04 -10.92 0.87
N PRO A 34 -4.90 -11.44 -0.02
CA PRO A 34 -5.56 -12.73 0.20
C PRO A 34 -4.53 -13.86 0.40
N MET A 35 -4.88 -14.88 1.18
CA MET A 35 -4.04 -16.00 1.62
C MET A 35 -2.90 -15.62 2.59
N VAL A 36 -2.67 -14.32 2.82
CA VAL A 36 -1.76 -13.83 3.87
C VAL A 36 -2.57 -13.30 5.05
N HIS A 37 -3.59 -12.48 4.77
CA HIS A 37 -4.45 -11.85 5.78
C HIS A 37 -5.93 -12.01 5.41
N GLY A 38 -6.81 -11.44 6.27
CA GLY A 38 -8.25 -11.40 6.04
C GLY A 38 -8.67 -10.49 4.87
N ASP A 39 -9.97 -10.37 4.65
CA ASP A 39 -10.54 -9.50 3.61
C ASP A 39 -10.57 -8.03 4.08
N PRO A 40 -9.98 -7.09 3.31
CA PRO A 40 -9.92 -5.69 3.70
C PRO A 40 -11.30 -5.00 3.68
N PHE A 41 -12.22 -5.41 2.83
CA PHE A 41 -13.54 -4.79 2.77
C PHE A 41 -14.38 -5.11 4.01
N VAL A 42 -14.25 -6.34 4.54
CA VAL A 42 -14.85 -6.70 5.83
C VAL A 42 -14.25 -5.86 6.96
N SER A 43 -12.92 -5.79 7.04
CA SER A 43 -12.21 -4.98 8.03
C SER A 43 -12.57 -3.50 7.96
N LEU A 44 -12.59 -2.92 6.75
CA LEU A 44 -12.93 -1.51 6.55
C LEU A 44 -14.40 -1.20 6.83
N ALA A 45 -15.32 -2.15 6.65
CA ALA A 45 -16.72 -1.98 7.06
C ALA A 45 -16.86 -1.84 8.59
N LEU A 46 -16.08 -2.60 9.37
CA LEU A 46 -15.99 -2.45 10.82
C LEU A 46 -15.36 -1.10 11.18
N CYS A 47 -14.25 -0.71 10.54
CA CYS A 47 -13.63 0.60 10.73
C CYS A 47 -14.60 1.76 10.41
N ALA A 48 -15.39 1.64 9.34
CA ALA A 48 -16.39 2.66 8.97
C ALA A 48 -17.45 2.86 10.05
N ARG A 49 -17.81 1.79 10.78
CA ARG A 49 -18.77 1.82 11.88
C ARG A 49 -18.20 2.38 13.18
N SER A 50 -16.88 2.26 13.38
CA SER A 50 -16.19 2.70 14.61
C SER A 50 -15.55 4.08 14.48
N THR A 51 -15.61 4.73 13.32
CA THR A 51 -14.98 6.03 13.04
C THR A 51 -15.93 6.99 12.33
N HIS A 52 -15.64 8.31 12.42
CA HIS A 52 -16.55 9.35 11.89
C HIS A 52 -15.89 10.36 10.94
N ARG A 53 -14.55 10.53 11.00
CA ARG A 53 -13.80 11.54 10.26
C ARG A 53 -12.64 11.00 9.46
N ILE A 54 -11.90 10.05 10.04
CA ILE A 54 -10.69 9.48 9.41
C ILE A 54 -11.03 8.85 8.05
N ARG A 55 -10.18 9.07 7.06
CA ARG A 55 -10.33 8.44 5.75
C ARG A 55 -9.95 6.97 5.82
N LEU A 56 -10.66 6.15 5.07
CA LEU A 56 -10.51 4.70 5.06
C LEU A 56 -10.00 4.23 3.71
N GLY A 57 -8.82 3.63 3.69
CA GLY A 57 -8.08 3.29 2.49
C GLY A 57 -7.96 1.79 2.22
N ILE A 58 -8.19 1.36 0.99
CA ILE A 58 -7.81 0.04 0.51
C ILE A 58 -6.39 0.12 -0.05
N GLY A 59 -5.44 -0.58 0.55
CA GLY A 59 -4.02 -0.40 0.25
C GLY A 59 -3.24 -1.63 -0.24
N VAL A 60 -3.45 -2.13 -1.45
CA VAL A 60 -4.25 -1.73 -2.59
C VAL A 60 -4.94 -2.97 -3.20
N THR A 61 -6.15 -2.82 -3.74
CA THR A 61 -6.80 -3.90 -4.49
C THR A 61 -6.24 -4.03 -5.92
N SER A 62 -6.69 -5.05 -6.67
CA SER A 62 -6.12 -5.39 -7.96
C SER A 62 -7.16 -6.03 -8.89
N PRO A 63 -7.06 -5.81 -10.23
CA PRO A 63 -7.94 -6.47 -11.20
C PRO A 63 -7.87 -8.00 -11.16
N ALA A 64 -6.81 -8.53 -10.56
CA ALA A 64 -6.59 -9.95 -10.46
C ALA A 64 -7.23 -10.61 -9.24
N LEU A 65 -7.79 -9.83 -8.31
CA LEU A 65 -8.42 -10.33 -7.08
C LEU A 65 -9.94 -10.36 -7.18
N ARG A 66 -10.52 -9.34 -7.81
CA ARG A 66 -11.96 -9.20 -7.97
C ARG A 66 -12.28 -8.67 -9.36
N SER A 67 -13.42 -9.06 -9.92
CA SER A 67 -13.93 -8.38 -11.12
C SER A 67 -14.27 -6.92 -10.82
N ALA A 68 -14.23 -6.05 -11.82
CA ALA A 68 -14.53 -4.63 -11.63
C ALA A 68 -15.96 -4.39 -11.05
N PRO A 69 -17.02 -5.09 -11.49
CA PRO A 69 -18.35 -4.96 -10.86
C PRO A 69 -18.36 -5.38 -9.38
N ALA A 70 -17.70 -6.48 -9.02
CA ALA A 70 -17.64 -6.94 -7.62
C ALA A 70 -16.86 -5.98 -6.73
N ALA A 71 -15.72 -5.45 -7.22
CA ALA A 71 -14.92 -4.45 -6.51
C ALA A 71 -15.69 -3.11 -6.37
N ALA A 72 -16.37 -2.66 -7.42
CA ALA A 72 -17.21 -1.45 -7.37
C ALA A 72 -18.35 -1.60 -6.37
N ALA A 73 -19.02 -2.75 -6.32
CA ALA A 73 -20.05 -3.01 -5.32
C ALA A 73 -19.49 -2.92 -3.89
N ALA A 74 -18.32 -3.53 -3.63
CA ALA A 74 -17.70 -3.46 -2.31
C ALA A 74 -17.28 -2.04 -1.92
N VAL A 75 -16.65 -1.27 -2.85
CA VAL A 75 -16.25 0.13 -2.61
C VAL A 75 -17.46 1.02 -2.38
N SER A 76 -18.53 0.90 -3.19
CA SER A 76 -19.74 1.72 -3.05
C SER A 76 -20.54 1.35 -1.79
N SER A 77 -20.48 0.08 -1.33
CA SER A 77 -21.04 -0.32 -0.04
C SER A 77 -20.27 0.31 1.13
N LEU A 78 -18.94 0.32 1.06
CA LEU A 78 -18.13 1.04 2.06
C LEU A 78 -18.43 2.55 2.04
N ASN A 79 -18.62 3.12 0.84
CA ASN A 79 -18.97 4.54 0.70
C ASN A 79 -20.33 4.85 1.32
N ALA A 80 -21.31 3.94 1.26
CA ALA A 80 -22.58 4.07 1.96
C ALA A 80 -22.43 4.06 3.50
N LEU A 81 -21.43 3.34 4.03
CA LEU A 81 -21.11 3.33 5.48
C LEU A 81 -20.28 4.54 5.91
N ALA A 82 -19.47 5.09 5.02
CA ALA A 82 -18.53 6.19 5.29
C ALA A 82 -18.48 7.17 4.11
N PRO A 83 -19.56 7.93 3.84
CA PRO A 83 -19.70 8.78 2.65
C PRO A 83 -18.54 9.77 2.49
N GLY A 84 -17.87 9.74 1.31
CA GLY A 84 -16.78 10.64 0.96
C GLY A 84 -15.46 10.41 1.73
N ARG A 85 -15.39 9.38 2.59
CA ARG A 85 -14.18 9.04 3.35
C ARG A 85 -13.36 7.91 2.73
N ILE A 86 -13.84 7.29 1.64
CA ILE A 86 -13.20 6.12 1.05
C ILE A 86 -12.09 6.51 0.09
N VAL A 87 -10.92 5.89 0.24
CA VAL A 87 -9.79 5.95 -0.69
C VAL A 87 -9.56 4.57 -1.27
N CYS A 88 -9.76 4.43 -2.57
CA CYS A 88 -9.54 3.16 -3.26
C CYS A 88 -8.15 3.14 -3.92
N GLY A 89 -7.21 2.48 -3.29
CA GLY A 89 -5.92 2.17 -3.89
C GLY A 89 -6.03 0.98 -4.84
N VAL A 90 -5.46 1.12 -6.04
CA VAL A 90 -5.47 0.06 -7.05
C VAL A 90 -4.06 -0.19 -7.55
N GLY A 91 -3.65 -1.46 -7.63
CA GLY A 91 -2.34 -1.88 -8.10
C GLY A 91 -2.40 -3.08 -9.04
N THR A 92 -1.26 -3.47 -9.58
CA THR A 92 -1.15 -4.67 -10.41
C THR A 92 -1.29 -5.97 -9.60
N GLY A 93 -1.38 -5.88 -8.27
CA GLY A 93 -1.42 -7.04 -7.39
C GLY A 93 -0.06 -7.73 -7.26
N ASN A 94 1.03 -6.97 -7.22
CA ASN A 94 2.38 -7.57 -7.13
C ASN A 94 2.44 -8.62 -6.02
N THR A 95 2.21 -8.24 -4.77
CA THR A 95 2.16 -9.19 -3.64
C THR A 95 0.99 -10.15 -3.75
N ALA A 96 -0.22 -9.62 -3.90
CA ALA A 96 -1.46 -10.40 -3.87
C ALA A 96 -1.55 -11.51 -4.94
N ARG A 97 -0.84 -11.36 -6.06
CA ARG A 97 -0.71 -12.40 -7.09
C ARG A 97 0.45 -13.35 -6.83
N ARG A 98 1.57 -12.80 -6.38
CA ARG A 98 2.77 -13.63 -6.13
C ARG A 98 2.56 -14.58 -4.96
N THR A 99 1.80 -14.20 -3.94
CA THR A 99 1.37 -15.11 -2.87
C THR A 99 0.51 -16.30 -3.36
N LEU A 100 -0.02 -16.21 -4.56
CA LEU A 100 -0.73 -17.29 -5.25
C LEU A 100 0.14 -18.01 -6.28
N GLY A 101 1.43 -17.70 -6.37
CA GLY A 101 2.34 -18.23 -7.42
C GLY A 101 2.05 -17.66 -8.82
N MET A 102 1.38 -16.51 -8.90
CA MET A 102 0.95 -15.90 -10.16
C MET A 102 1.70 -14.60 -10.45
N ARG A 103 1.82 -14.23 -11.73
CA ARG A 103 2.41 -12.94 -12.14
C ARG A 103 1.45 -11.78 -11.87
N PRO A 104 1.95 -10.57 -11.56
CA PRO A 104 1.14 -9.36 -11.49
C PRO A 104 0.36 -9.09 -12.79
N ALA A 105 -0.77 -8.39 -12.68
CA ALA A 105 -1.54 -7.93 -13.82
C ALA A 105 -0.75 -6.93 -14.68
N LYS A 106 -1.09 -6.84 -15.96
CA LYS A 106 -0.48 -5.85 -16.87
C LYS A 106 -0.95 -4.43 -16.55
N THR A 107 -0.15 -3.44 -16.89
CA THR A 107 -0.49 -2.03 -16.70
C THR A 107 -1.79 -1.62 -17.44
N ALA A 108 -2.07 -2.19 -18.60
CA ALA A 108 -3.31 -1.93 -19.34
C ALA A 108 -4.54 -2.51 -18.60
N GLU A 109 -4.40 -3.68 -17.95
CA GLU A 109 -5.47 -4.27 -17.13
C GLU A 109 -5.73 -3.42 -15.88
N LEU A 110 -4.66 -2.91 -15.25
CA LEU A 110 -4.75 -1.97 -14.13
C LEU A 110 -5.53 -0.70 -14.55
N GLU A 111 -5.20 -0.12 -15.71
CA GLU A 111 -5.83 1.09 -16.21
C GLU A 111 -7.32 0.88 -16.49
N SER A 112 -7.69 -0.16 -17.26
CA SER A 112 -9.08 -0.44 -17.59
C SER A 112 -9.92 -0.82 -16.36
N PHE A 113 -9.35 -1.58 -15.43
CA PHE A 113 -10.02 -1.91 -14.16
C PHE A 113 -10.29 -0.67 -13.31
N THR A 114 -9.30 0.21 -13.17
CA THR A 114 -9.44 1.43 -12.37
C THR A 114 -10.43 2.39 -13.00
N ALA A 115 -10.41 2.54 -14.33
CA ALA A 115 -11.41 3.34 -15.06
C ALA A 115 -12.83 2.82 -14.83
N ALA A 116 -13.02 1.50 -14.93
CA ALA A 116 -14.31 0.87 -14.66
C ALA A 116 -14.78 1.10 -13.20
N LEU A 117 -13.88 1.01 -12.22
CA LEU A 117 -14.21 1.33 -10.83
C LEU A 117 -14.63 2.79 -10.67
N GLN A 118 -13.91 3.73 -11.29
CA GLN A 118 -14.25 5.17 -11.23
C GLN A 118 -15.62 5.46 -11.84
N ASP A 119 -15.96 4.79 -12.94
CA ASP A 119 -17.28 4.95 -13.57
C ASP A 119 -18.38 4.36 -12.69
N LEU A 120 -18.25 3.10 -12.29
CA LEU A 120 -19.27 2.40 -11.52
C LEU A 120 -19.50 3.04 -10.15
N THR A 121 -18.46 3.41 -9.42
CA THR A 121 -18.60 4.06 -8.10
C THR A 121 -19.15 5.48 -8.19
N ALA A 122 -19.19 6.08 -9.36
CA ALA A 122 -19.82 7.36 -9.64
C ALA A 122 -21.21 7.19 -10.32
N GLY A 123 -21.81 5.99 -10.25
CA GLY A 123 -23.13 5.72 -10.81
C GLY A 123 -23.20 5.68 -12.34
N ARG A 124 -22.06 5.73 -13.03
CA ARG A 124 -22.00 5.70 -14.50
C ARG A 124 -21.95 4.28 -15.04
N GLU A 125 -22.28 4.14 -16.32
CA GLU A 125 -22.04 2.90 -17.06
C GLU A 125 -20.54 2.72 -17.37
N SER A 126 -20.09 1.46 -17.36
CA SER A 126 -18.75 1.07 -17.77
C SER A 126 -18.78 -0.16 -18.66
N ASP A 127 -17.78 -0.27 -19.53
CA ASP A 127 -17.54 -1.50 -20.28
C ASP A 127 -16.91 -2.55 -19.35
N TYR A 128 -17.50 -3.73 -19.34
CA TYR A 128 -17.00 -4.90 -18.63
C TYR A 128 -16.74 -6.04 -19.60
N ARG A 129 -15.56 -6.65 -19.47
CA ARG A 129 -15.15 -7.79 -20.30
C ARG A 129 -14.79 -8.99 -19.44
N GLU A 130 -15.31 -10.14 -19.84
CA GLU A 130 -14.99 -11.44 -19.26
C GLU A 130 -14.73 -12.45 -20.38
N GLY A 131 -13.48 -12.90 -20.47
CA GLY A 131 -13.01 -13.72 -21.59
C GLY A 131 -13.21 -12.98 -22.94
N THR A 132 -14.00 -13.58 -23.81
CA THR A 132 -14.33 -13.01 -25.15
C THR A 132 -15.61 -12.16 -25.14
N ARG A 133 -16.37 -12.14 -24.04
CA ARG A 133 -17.62 -11.39 -23.93
C ARG A 133 -17.36 -9.98 -23.42
N SER A 134 -18.09 -9.01 -23.97
CA SER A 134 -18.10 -7.64 -23.50
C SER A 134 -19.55 -7.20 -23.31
N SER A 135 -19.81 -6.45 -22.23
CA SER A 135 -21.13 -5.91 -21.92
C SER A 135 -20.98 -4.55 -21.24
N ARG A 136 -21.99 -3.69 -21.39
CA ARG A 136 -22.10 -2.48 -20.59
C ARG A 136 -22.79 -2.79 -19.27
N VAL A 137 -22.22 -2.35 -18.16
CA VAL A 137 -22.71 -2.61 -16.82
C VAL A 137 -22.85 -1.32 -16.01
N ARG A 138 -23.82 -1.29 -15.11
CA ARG A 138 -24.01 -0.22 -14.12
C ARG A 138 -24.72 -0.77 -12.90
N PHE A 139 -24.77 -0.02 -11.81
CA PHE A 139 -25.71 -0.32 -10.73
C PHE A 139 -27.15 -0.18 -11.23
N LEU A 140 -27.93 -1.24 -11.09
CA LEU A 140 -29.35 -1.23 -11.45
C LEU A 140 -30.20 -0.55 -10.37
N HIS A 141 -29.78 -0.67 -9.12
CA HIS A 141 -30.40 -0.07 -7.95
C HIS A 141 -29.31 0.59 -7.10
N ALA A 142 -29.26 1.90 -7.12
CA ALA A 142 -28.45 2.73 -6.20
C ALA A 142 -29.33 3.13 -4.97
N GLY A 143 -28.90 4.10 -4.20
CA GLY A 143 -29.66 4.66 -3.09
C GLY A 143 -29.50 3.82 -1.81
N PRO A 144 -30.51 3.03 -1.37
CA PRO A 144 -30.43 2.37 -0.07
C PRO A 144 -29.38 1.24 0.01
N TYR A 145 -28.83 0.81 -1.13
CA TYR A 145 -27.88 -0.32 -1.18
C TYR A 145 -26.42 0.12 -1.26
N VAL A 146 -26.14 1.17 -2.01
CA VAL A 146 -24.77 1.68 -2.26
C VAL A 146 -24.80 3.20 -2.40
N ASP A 147 -23.68 3.85 -2.07
CA ASP A 147 -23.50 5.28 -2.33
C ASP A 147 -22.59 5.47 -3.55
N THR A 148 -23.16 6.08 -4.59
CA THR A 148 -22.49 6.47 -5.83
C THR A 148 -22.47 8.00 -6.03
N GLU A 149 -22.91 8.79 -5.05
CA GLU A 149 -22.97 10.26 -5.09
C GLU A 149 -21.77 10.88 -4.39
N ALA A 150 -21.46 10.41 -3.17
CA ALA A 150 -20.28 10.89 -2.47
C ALA A 150 -19.00 10.42 -3.19
N PRO A 151 -18.01 11.32 -3.40
CA PRO A 151 -16.84 11.00 -4.20
C PRO A 151 -15.93 9.99 -3.50
N VAL A 152 -15.47 8.98 -4.25
CA VAL A 152 -14.39 8.07 -3.85
C VAL A 152 -13.07 8.60 -4.40
N GLU A 153 -12.05 8.74 -3.56
CA GLU A 153 -10.69 9.07 -4.00
C GLU A 153 -10.02 7.81 -4.57
N PHE A 154 -9.38 7.93 -5.74
CA PHE A 154 -8.62 6.84 -6.35
C PHE A 154 -7.13 7.14 -6.35
N VAL A 155 -6.33 6.13 -6.03
CA VAL A 155 -4.86 6.17 -6.12
C VAL A 155 -4.33 4.91 -6.79
N VAL A 156 -3.29 5.08 -7.59
CA VAL A 156 -2.63 3.97 -8.32
C VAL A 156 -1.30 3.67 -7.66
N ALA A 157 -1.07 2.39 -7.35
CA ALA A 157 0.22 1.93 -6.84
C ALA A 157 1.29 2.06 -7.93
N ALA A 158 2.31 2.88 -7.67
CA ALA A 158 3.36 3.17 -8.62
C ALA A 158 4.75 3.16 -7.97
N SER A 159 5.61 2.28 -8.45
CA SER A 159 7.06 2.29 -8.21
C SER A 159 7.86 2.78 -9.43
N GLY A 160 7.18 3.10 -10.55
CA GLY A 160 7.81 3.53 -11.80
C GLY A 160 6.92 4.41 -12.66
N LEU A 161 7.55 5.04 -13.66
CA LEU A 161 6.92 6.10 -14.47
C LEU A 161 5.69 5.65 -15.26
N LYS A 162 5.65 4.37 -15.70
CA LYS A 162 4.50 3.83 -16.45
C LYS A 162 3.23 3.81 -15.60
N ALA A 163 3.31 3.35 -14.35
CA ALA A 163 2.17 3.33 -13.44
C ALA A 163 1.76 4.75 -13.01
N ALA A 164 2.74 5.65 -12.79
CA ALA A 164 2.46 7.06 -12.53
C ALA A 164 1.74 7.75 -13.70
N ALA A 165 2.09 7.42 -14.93
CA ALA A 165 1.39 7.93 -16.12
C ALA A 165 -0.07 7.41 -16.20
N VAL A 166 -0.31 6.14 -15.85
CA VAL A 166 -1.68 5.60 -15.70
C VAL A 166 -2.48 6.41 -14.68
N ALA A 167 -1.92 6.66 -13.49
CA ALA A 167 -2.57 7.51 -12.50
C ALA A 167 -2.95 8.89 -13.10
N GLY A 168 -2.05 9.49 -13.86
CA GLY A 168 -2.29 10.77 -14.54
C GLY A 168 -3.47 10.70 -15.53
N ARG A 169 -3.50 9.72 -16.44
CA ARG A 169 -4.59 9.57 -17.41
C ARG A 169 -5.95 9.34 -16.74
N LEU A 170 -5.96 8.70 -15.60
CA LEU A 170 -7.17 8.43 -14.81
C LEU A 170 -7.57 9.59 -13.89
N GLY A 171 -6.76 10.66 -13.78
CA GLY A 171 -6.97 11.71 -12.80
C GLY A 171 -6.87 11.20 -11.35
N ALA A 172 -6.11 10.13 -11.12
CA ALA A 172 -5.90 9.50 -9.83
C ALA A 172 -4.61 10.00 -9.15
N GLY A 173 -4.53 9.78 -7.83
CA GLY A 173 -3.31 9.95 -7.05
C GLY A 173 -2.30 8.82 -7.25
N VAL A 174 -1.18 8.91 -6.55
CA VAL A 174 -0.15 7.88 -6.54
C VAL A 174 0.07 7.38 -5.11
N ILE A 175 0.23 6.07 -4.95
CA ILE A 175 0.67 5.46 -3.70
C ILE A 175 1.89 4.59 -3.97
N SER A 176 2.92 4.71 -3.13
CA SER A 176 4.14 3.88 -3.22
C SER A 176 4.50 3.28 -1.87
N PHE A 177 5.24 2.18 -1.91
CA PHE A 177 5.62 1.42 -0.72
C PHE A 177 7.15 1.43 -0.59
N GLY A 178 7.66 1.91 0.56
CA GLY A 178 9.10 1.92 0.89
C GLY A 178 9.99 2.76 -0.03
N MET A 179 9.43 3.72 -0.78
CA MET A 179 10.19 4.58 -1.69
C MET A 179 10.60 5.87 -0.98
N HIS A 180 11.82 5.94 -0.47
CA HIS A 180 12.33 7.11 0.25
C HIS A 180 13.21 8.04 -0.60
N ASP A 181 13.41 7.74 -1.89
CA ASP A 181 14.20 8.59 -2.80
C ASP A 181 13.39 9.81 -3.28
N PRO A 182 13.79 11.05 -2.90
CA PRO A 182 13.11 12.27 -3.31
C PRO A 182 13.14 12.50 -4.84
N ALA A 183 14.21 12.05 -5.52
CA ALA A 183 14.32 12.17 -6.97
C ALA A 183 13.31 11.28 -7.69
N ALA A 184 13.11 10.05 -7.18
CA ALA A 184 12.10 9.13 -7.67
C ALA A 184 10.69 9.72 -7.50
N TRP A 185 10.34 10.29 -6.34
CA TRP A 185 9.07 10.97 -6.11
C TRP A 185 8.84 12.13 -7.07
N SER A 186 9.83 12.98 -7.25
CA SER A 186 9.77 14.10 -8.20
C SER A 186 9.54 13.60 -9.63
N ALA A 187 10.17 12.49 -10.03
CA ALA A 187 9.99 11.87 -11.34
C ALA A 187 8.58 11.29 -11.53
N LEU A 188 8.05 10.56 -10.53
CA LEU A 188 6.67 10.05 -10.53
C LEU A 188 5.66 11.20 -10.67
N GLY A 189 5.84 12.27 -9.90
CA GLY A 189 4.99 13.46 -9.96
C GLY A 189 5.01 14.13 -11.34
N ARG A 190 6.19 14.26 -11.97
CA ARG A 190 6.30 14.80 -13.35
C ARG A 190 5.58 13.92 -14.36
N ALA A 191 5.81 12.60 -14.33
CA ALA A 191 5.17 11.65 -15.27
C ALA A 191 3.64 11.67 -15.13
N ARG A 192 3.14 11.65 -13.89
CA ARG A 192 1.70 11.73 -13.61
C ARG A 192 1.10 13.03 -14.15
N ARG A 193 1.70 14.19 -13.83
CA ARG A 193 1.18 15.50 -14.29
C ARG A 193 1.22 15.65 -15.80
N ALA A 194 2.25 15.14 -16.47
CA ALA A 194 2.31 15.14 -17.93
C ALA A 194 1.14 14.35 -18.53
N ALA A 195 0.97 13.09 -18.11
CA ALA A 195 -0.11 12.25 -18.59
C ALA A 195 -1.52 12.79 -18.24
N ALA A 196 -1.67 13.47 -17.11
CA ALA A 196 -2.93 14.12 -16.74
C ALA A 196 -3.28 15.28 -17.68
N ARG A 197 -2.29 16.13 -18.04
CA ARG A 197 -2.49 17.21 -19.02
C ARG A 197 -2.88 16.65 -20.38
N ASP A 198 -2.16 15.64 -20.86
CA ASP A 198 -2.41 15.02 -22.17
C ASP A 198 -3.81 14.39 -22.25
N ALA A 199 -4.33 13.89 -21.14
CA ALA A 199 -5.67 13.31 -21.01
C ALA A 199 -6.77 14.34 -20.65
N GLY A 200 -6.46 15.64 -20.58
CA GLY A 200 -7.42 16.68 -20.18
C GLY A 200 -7.93 16.54 -18.74
N ARG A 201 -7.18 15.85 -17.88
CA ARG A 201 -7.51 15.64 -16.45
C ARG A 201 -6.84 16.72 -15.60
N ALA A 202 -7.53 17.85 -15.40
CA ALA A 202 -7.10 18.87 -14.47
C ALA A 202 -7.67 18.60 -13.07
N GLY A 203 -6.82 18.54 -12.04
CA GLY A 203 -7.24 18.33 -10.67
C GLY A 203 -6.07 18.07 -9.73
N ARG A 204 -6.22 18.48 -8.48
CA ARG A 204 -5.26 18.13 -7.42
C ARG A 204 -5.55 16.72 -6.96
N THR A 205 -4.57 15.84 -7.05
CA THR A 205 -4.59 14.48 -6.49
C THR A 205 -3.51 14.35 -5.45
N ARG A 206 -3.69 13.44 -4.50
CA ARG A 206 -2.72 13.21 -3.42
C ARG A 206 -1.73 12.12 -3.78
N SER A 207 -0.56 12.19 -3.17
CA SER A 207 0.50 11.19 -3.25
C SER A 207 0.78 10.64 -1.87
N TYR A 208 0.83 9.33 -1.74
CA TYR A 208 0.94 8.60 -0.48
C TYR A 208 2.21 7.76 -0.46
N LEU A 209 2.98 7.85 0.63
CA LEU A 209 4.10 6.95 0.90
C LEU A 209 3.74 6.01 2.04
N MET A 210 3.60 4.72 1.75
CA MET A 210 3.55 3.68 2.78
C MET A 210 4.96 3.30 3.20
N SER A 211 5.23 3.31 4.51
CA SER A 211 6.56 3.10 5.07
C SER A 211 6.50 2.54 6.50
N SER A 212 7.67 2.35 7.09
CA SER A 212 7.89 2.15 8.51
C SER A 212 8.66 3.31 9.11
N LEU A 213 8.51 3.49 10.42
CA LEU A 213 9.10 4.56 11.19
C LEU A 213 9.71 4.00 12.48
N HIS A 214 10.93 4.43 12.83
CA HIS A 214 11.51 4.22 14.15
C HIS A 214 12.28 5.46 14.58
N VAL A 215 11.84 6.06 15.69
CA VAL A 215 12.54 7.19 16.31
C VAL A 215 13.48 6.65 17.36
N LEU A 216 14.80 6.79 17.13
CA LEU A 216 15.82 6.28 18.03
C LEU A 216 15.75 6.97 19.40
N ALA A 217 15.79 6.17 20.47
CA ALA A 217 16.06 6.65 21.80
C ALA A 217 17.54 7.05 21.96
N ASP A 218 17.86 7.79 23.03
CA ASP A 218 19.24 8.20 23.31
C ASP A 218 20.15 6.97 23.51
N GLY A 219 21.18 6.87 22.68
CA GLY A 219 22.14 5.75 22.72
C GLY A 219 21.64 4.45 22.08
N GLU A 220 20.46 4.43 21.46
CA GLU A 220 19.95 3.25 20.78
C GLU A 220 20.72 2.96 19.49
N ASP A 221 21.08 1.68 19.29
CA ASP A 221 21.76 1.24 18.07
C ASP A 221 20.80 1.27 16.87
N ARG A 222 21.14 2.08 15.86
CA ARG A 222 20.41 2.24 14.60
C ARG A 222 20.14 0.91 13.87
N TYR A 223 20.96 -0.09 14.08
CA TYR A 223 20.88 -1.40 13.46
C TYR A 223 20.54 -2.50 14.46
N GLY A 224 20.13 -2.10 15.66
CA GLY A 224 19.73 -3.00 16.74
C GLY A 224 18.39 -3.70 16.48
N ASP A 225 18.10 -4.69 17.31
CA ASP A 225 16.89 -5.50 17.20
C ASP A 225 15.58 -4.70 17.26
N PRO A 226 15.42 -3.68 18.12
CA PRO A 226 14.17 -2.90 18.15
C PRO A 226 13.89 -2.20 16.81
N VAL A 227 14.94 -1.67 16.16
CA VAL A 227 14.83 -1.02 14.84
C VAL A 227 14.43 -2.04 13.79
N LYS A 228 15.11 -3.21 13.75
CA LYS A 228 14.78 -4.28 12.81
C LYS A 228 13.36 -4.81 13.01
N ASP A 229 12.87 -4.89 14.23
CA ASP A 229 11.50 -5.33 14.52
C ASP A 229 10.46 -4.35 13.99
N SER A 230 10.69 -3.05 14.14
CA SER A 230 9.73 -2.03 13.71
C SER A 230 9.68 -1.81 12.20
N MET A 231 10.83 -1.94 11.48
CA MET A 231 10.90 -1.64 10.04
C MET A 231 11.15 -2.84 9.13
N GLY A 232 11.61 -3.96 9.68
CA GLY A 232 12.13 -5.08 8.90
C GLY A 232 11.08 -5.80 8.04
N HIS A 233 9.80 -5.70 8.39
CA HIS A 233 8.71 -6.25 7.58
C HIS A 233 8.68 -5.67 6.15
N ILE A 234 9.03 -4.39 5.97
CA ILE A 234 9.15 -3.76 4.65
C ILE A 234 10.41 -4.26 3.94
N ALA A 235 11.53 -4.33 4.65
CA ALA A 235 12.80 -4.81 4.12
C ALA A 235 12.70 -6.31 3.68
N LEU A 236 12.00 -7.13 4.45
CA LEU A 236 11.73 -8.53 4.08
C LEU A 236 10.99 -8.62 2.74
N GLY A 237 10.07 -7.69 2.45
CA GLY A 237 9.41 -7.61 1.15
C GLY A 237 10.37 -7.42 -0.03
N ALA A 238 11.43 -6.65 0.15
CA ALA A 238 12.46 -6.47 -0.88
C ALA A 238 13.31 -7.75 -1.07
N LEU A 239 13.63 -8.45 0.02
CA LEU A 239 14.33 -9.75 -0.05
C LEU A 239 13.48 -10.81 -0.76
N ILE A 240 12.18 -10.85 -0.47
CA ILE A 240 11.23 -11.73 -1.15
C ILE A 240 11.19 -11.43 -2.65
N LEU A 241 11.12 -10.16 -3.04
CA LEU A 241 11.17 -9.78 -4.45
C LEU A 241 12.49 -10.21 -5.11
N GLY A 242 13.62 -10.07 -4.41
CA GLY A 242 14.92 -10.54 -4.88
C GLY A 242 15.01 -12.07 -5.03
N ALA A 243 14.24 -12.83 -4.24
CA ALA A 243 14.14 -14.28 -4.37
C ALA A 243 13.32 -14.71 -5.59
N GLU A 244 12.31 -13.94 -5.98
CA GLU A 244 11.43 -14.23 -7.11
C GLU A 244 11.92 -13.68 -8.46
N ASP A 245 12.68 -12.58 -8.43
CA ASP A 245 13.14 -11.87 -9.63
C ASP A 245 14.68 -11.85 -9.68
N PRO A 246 15.32 -12.73 -10.48
CA PRO A 246 16.77 -12.75 -10.62
C PRO A 246 17.37 -11.45 -11.14
N ALA A 247 16.64 -10.69 -11.99
CA ALA A 247 17.11 -9.40 -12.50
C ALA A 247 17.11 -8.34 -11.40
N PHE A 248 16.08 -8.32 -10.56
CA PHE A 248 16.03 -7.45 -9.39
C PHE A 248 17.16 -7.82 -8.40
N ARG A 249 17.34 -9.11 -8.12
CA ARG A 249 18.42 -9.60 -7.25
C ARG A 249 19.81 -9.18 -7.74
N ALA A 250 20.06 -9.26 -9.04
CA ALA A 250 21.36 -8.87 -9.63
C ALA A 250 21.64 -7.36 -9.50
N ALA A 251 20.62 -6.54 -9.31
CA ALA A 251 20.75 -5.10 -9.10
C ALA A 251 20.88 -4.69 -7.62
N LEU A 252 20.76 -5.64 -6.68
CA LEU A 252 20.91 -5.38 -5.24
C LEU A 252 22.37 -5.18 -4.86
N PRO A 253 22.67 -4.40 -3.81
CA PRO A 253 23.96 -4.40 -3.15
C PRO A 253 24.39 -5.82 -2.74
N PRO A 254 25.71 -6.13 -2.72
CA PRO A 254 26.17 -7.50 -2.43
C PRO A 254 25.66 -8.09 -1.11
N GLU A 255 25.57 -7.31 -0.05
CA GLU A 255 25.06 -7.76 1.25
C GLU A 255 23.56 -8.08 1.21
N GLU A 256 22.75 -7.30 0.49
CA GLU A 256 21.32 -7.56 0.29
C GLU A 256 21.11 -8.81 -0.59
N ALA A 257 21.89 -8.96 -1.66
CA ALA A 257 21.87 -10.17 -2.51
C ALA A 257 22.27 -11.42 -1.72
N ALA A 258 23.21 -11.30 -0.78
CA ALA A 258 23.57 -12.38 0.15
C ALA A 258 22.43 -12.69 1.13
N ALA A 259 21.74 -11.68 1.63
CA ALA A 259 20.56 -11.84 2.49
C ALA A 259 19.41 -12.58 1.77
N VAL A 260 19.20 -12.33 0.47
CA VAL A 260 18.28 -13.13 -0.35
C VAL A 260 18.67 -14.60 -0.38
N GLY A 261 19.97 -14.90 -0.49
CA GLY A 261 20.47 -16.29 -0.42
C GLY A 261 20.16 -16.96 0.92
N ARG A 262 20.39 -16.23 2.03
CA ARG A 262 20.04 -16.71 3.39
C ARG A 262 18.53 -16.92 3.56
N LEU A 263 17.70 -16.00 3.02
CA LEU A 263 16.24 -16.17 3.02
C LEU A 263 15.82 -17.48 2.36
N LEU A 264 16.33 -17.79 1.18
CA LEU A 264 16.02 -19.04 0.46
C LEU A 264 16.43 -20.28 1.27
N GLN A 265 17.59 -20.24 1.91
CA GLN A 265 18.06 -21.33 2.80
C GLN A 265 17.12 -21.46 4.01
N LEU A 266 16.78 -20.37 4.68
CA LEU A 266 15.88 -20.34 5.84
C LEU A 266 14.47 -20.87 5.50
N ARG A 267 13.97 -20.54 4.31
CA ARG A 267 12.66 -21.03 3.84
C ARG A 267 12.70 -22.49 3.38
N GLY A 268 13.89 -23.09 3.19
CA GLY A 268 14.06 -24.47 2.73
C GLY A 268 13.40 -24.73 1.38
N THR A 269 13.42 -23.76 0.47
CA THR A 269 12.70 -23.83 -0.80
C THR A 269 13.54 -23.27 -1.95
N THR A 270 13.20 -23.64 -3.17
CA THR A 270 13.81 -23.13 -4.39
C THR A 270 12.74 -22.72 -5.40
N PRO A 271 13.06 -21.87 -6.39
CA PRO A 271 12.11 -21.48 -7.44
C PRO A 271 11.50 -22.63 -8.24
N ALA A 272 12.10 -23.83 -8.19
CA ALA A 272 11.56 -25.04 -8.84
C ALA A 272 10.46 -25.74 -8.01
N ASP A 273 10.31 -25.40 -6.73
CA ASP A 273 9.26 -25.96 -5.88
C ASP A 273 7.89 -25.39 -6.28
N PRO A 274 6.88 -26.21 -6.57
CA PRO A 274 5.52 -25.72 -6.85
C PRO A 274 4.91 -24.91 -5.70
N ARG A 275 5.37 -25.10 -4.47
CA ARG A 275 4.94 -24.36 -3.27
C ARG A 275 5.89 -23.24 -2.86
N PHE A 276 6.83 -22.87 -3.73
CA PHE A 276 7.82 -21.83 -3.48
C PHE A 276 7.23 -20.57 -2.87
N HIS A 277 6.14 -20.05 -3.46
CA HIS A 277 5.45 -18.87 -2.98
C HIS A 277 4.92 -19.02 -1.55
N GLN A 278 4.41 -20.20 -1.16
CA GLN A 278 3.86 -20.42 0.19
C GLN A 278 4.96 -20.36 1.26
N ALA A 279 6.13 -20.93 0.99
CA ALA A 279 7.26 -20.85 1.91
C ALA A 279 7.84 -19.44 1.98
N LEU A 280 7.95 -18.77 0.82
CA LEU A 280 8.60 -17.47 0.70
C LEU A 280 7.86 -16.34 1.44
N TYR A 281 6.52 -16.33 1.37
CA TYR A 281 5.69 -15.28 1.97
C TYR A 281 5.30 -15.54 3.44
N ARG A 282 5.96 -16.46 4.13
CA ARG A 282 5.77 -16.63 5.57
C ARG A 282 6.11 -15.33 6.31
N ASN A 283 5.27 -14.91 7.25
CA ASN A 283 5.39 -13.67 8.04
C ASN A 283 5.36 -12.36 7.24
N TYR A 284 4.94 -12.40 5.99
CA TYR A 284 4.90 -11.21 5.13
C TYR A 284 3.99 -10.13 5.69
N LEU A 285 4.50 -8.89 5.78
CA LEU A 285 3.85 -7.72 6.38
C LEU A 285 3.45 -7.88 7.86
N GLY A 286 3.95 -8.92 8.53
CA GLY A 286 3.76 -9.14 9.96
C GLY A 286 5.03 -8.89 10.75
N ARG A 287 4.95 -9.12 12.06
CA ARG A 287 6.12 -9.09 12.95
C ARG A 287 7.14 -10.14 12.52
N LEU A 288 8.41 -9.75 12.47
CA LEU A 288 9.48 -10.68 12.13
C LEU A 288 9.65 -11.78 13.18
N SER A 289 9.98 -12.99 12.72
CA SER A 289 10.56 -14.00 13.61
C SER A 289 12.02 -13.63 13.93
N PRO A 290 12.61 -14.19 15.01
CA PRO A 290 14.03 -13.98 15.30
C PRO A 290 14.94 -14.30 14.10
N GLU A 291 14.63 -15.36 13.38
CA GLU A 291 15.41 -15.81 12.21
C GLU A 291 15.25 -14.83 11.03
N ASP A 292 14.05 -14.29 10.80
CA ASP A 292 13.81 -13.29 9.76
C ASP A 292 14.52 -11.96 10.09
N ARG A 293 14.63 -11.60 11.37
CA ARG A 293 15.34 -10.41 11.84
C ARG A 293 16.81 -10.44 11.45
N GLU A 294 17.47 -11.62 11.52
CA GLU A 294 18.87 -11.79 11.13
C GLU A 294 19.14 -11.55 9.62
N LEU A 295 18.09 -11.53 8.81
CA LEU A 295 18.20 -11.21 7.39
C LEU A 295 18.27 -9.70 7.12
N ILE A 296 17.88 -8.87 8.10
CA ILE A 296 17.81 -7.41 7.95
C ILE A 296 19.21 -6.82 8.17
N VAL A 297 19.88 -6.54 7.06
CA VAL A 297 21.22 -5.93 7.04
C VAL A 297 21.15 -4.39 7.09
N PRO A 298 22.22 -3.69 7.50
CA PRO A 298 22.24 -2.23 7.64
C PRO A 298 21.72 -1.46 6.42
N SER A 299 22.12 -1.82 5.22
CA SER A 299 21.68 -1.15 3.99
C SER A 299 20.17 -1.24 3.76
N LEU A 300 19.52 -2.32 4.21
CA LEU A 300 18.06 -2.45 4.16
C LEU A 300 17.37 -1.50 5.14
N VAL A 301 17.95 -1.30 6.33
CA VAL A 301 17.45 -0.32 7.31
C VAL A 301 17.49 1.08 6.72
N ASP A 302 18.63 1.48 6.17
CA ASP A 302 18.84 2.82 5.60
C ASP A 302 17.93 3.08 4.38
N ARG A 303 17.67 2.04 3.59
CA ARG A 303 16.91 2.14 2.35
C ARG A 303 15.39 2.12 2.55
N PHE A 304 14.90 1.30 3.47
CA PHE A 304 13.47 1.01 3.62
C PHE A 304 12.83 1.56 4.90
N GLY A 305 13.62 2.05 5.86
CA GLY A 305 13.14 2.62 7.12
C GLY A 305 13.28 4.15 7.19
N LEU A 306 12.28 4.80 7.77
CA LEU A 306 12.45 6.15 8.32
C LEU A 306 13.00 6.01 9.74
N VAL A 307 14.31 5.73 9.85
CA VAL A 307 15.00 5.48 11.11
C VAL A 307 15.94 6.65 11.42
N GLY A 308 15.97 7.11 12.66
CA GLY A 308 16.85 8.18 13.13
C GLY A 308 16.36 8.83 14.41
N THR A 309 17.14 9.79 14.91
CA THR A 309 16.68 10.70 15.94
C THR A 309 15.44 11.47 15.48
N ARG A 310 14.66 12.04 16.40
CA ARG A 310 13.50 12.88 16.07
C ARG A 310 13.83 13.95 15.01
N GLY A 311 14.97 14.63 15.15
CA GLY A 311 15.43 15.66 14.22
C GLY A 311 15.69 15.13 12.82
N GLU A 312 16.44 14.02 12.70
CA GLU A 312 16.75 13.37 11.41
C GLU A 312 15.48 12.88 10.69
N VAL A 313 14.57 12.25 11.43
CA VAL A 313 13.30 11.75 10.86
C VAL A 313 12.43 12.92 10.39
N THR A 314 12.30 13.98 11.18
CA THR A 314 11.54 15.18 10.80
C THR A 314 12.12 15.85 9.55
N GLU A 315 13.44 15.95 9.45
CA GLU A 315 14.12 16.49 8.27
C GLU A 315 13.83 15.64 7.02
N ARG A 316 13.99 14.31 7.11
CA ARG A 316 13.70 13.38 6.01
C ARG A 316 12.24 13.46 5.55
N ILE A 317 11.30 13.56 6.49
CA ILE A 317 9.87 13.76 6.19
C ILE A 317 9.67 15.08 5.43
N GLY A 318 10.30 16.17 5.87
CA GLY A 318 10.24 17.46 5.17
C GLY A 318 10.81 17.41 3.75
N VAL A 319 11.88 16.64 3.52
CA VAL A 319 12.43 16.41 2.18
C VAL A 319 11.44 15.65 1.28
N LEU A 320 10.81 14.60 1.80
CA LEU A 320 9.79 13.83 1.08
C LEU A 320 8.55 14.68 0.73
N GLU A 321 8.10 15.51 1.65
CA GLU A 321 7.00 16.46 1.41
C GLU A 321 7.32 17.42 0.27
N ARG A 322 8.51 18.05 0.30
CA ARG A 322 8.97 18.94 -0.80
C ARG A 322 9.12 18.21 -2.14
N SER A 323 9.35 16.90 -2.14
CA SER A 323 9.45 16.09 -3.35
C SER A 323 8.11 15.62 -3.90
N GLY A 324 6.99 15.89 -3.19
CA GLY A 324 5.63 15.65 -3.66
C GLY A 324 4.88 14.53 -2.95
N VAL A 325 5.33 14.10 -1.77
CA VAL A 325 4.54 13.23 -0.89
C VAL A 325 3.58 14.11 -0.10
N ASP A 326 2.27 13.89 -0.24
CA ASP A 326 1.24 14.63 0.48
C ASP A 326 0.90 13.98 1.83
N GLU A 327 1.07 12.65 1.94
CA GLU A 327 0.72 11.90 3.13
C GLU A 327 1.68 10.72 3.36
N LEU A 328 2.19 10.64 4.60
CA LEU A 328 2.99 9.52 5.08
C LEU A 328 2.09 8.53 5.81
N VAL A 329 2.08 7.27 5.34
CA VAL A 329 1.28 6.19 5.91
C VAL A 329 2.22 5.15 6.52
N ILE A 330 2.19 5.00 7.85
CA ILE A 330 3.10 4.10 8.57
C ILE A 330 2.42 2.78 8.88
N GLN A 331 3.16 1.68 8.76
CA GLN A 331 2.74 0.38 9.26
C GLN A 331 3.38 0.11 10.61
N PRO A 332 2.66 0.22 11.72
CA PRO A 332 3.12 -0.24 13.02
C PRO A 332 2.98 -1.76 13.13
N VAL A 333 3.97 -2.45 13.72
CA VAL A 333 3.98 -3.92 13.80
C VAL A 333 4.39 -4.47 15.17
N VAL A 334 5.04 -3.68 16.02
CA VAL A 334 5.53 -4.14 17.33
C VAL A 334 4.48 -3.84 18.41
N ASP A 335 4.12 -2.57 18.54
CA ASP A 335 3.07 -2.06 19.43
C ASP A 335 2.30 -0.94 18.68
N PRO A 336 1.24 -1.32 17.95
CA PRO A 336 0.53 -0.36 17.09
C PRO A 336 0.02 0.89 17.81
N GLU A 337 -0.43 0.77 19.06
CA GLU A 337 -0.96 1.93 19.81
C GLU A 337 0.15 2.92 20.18
N THR A 338 1.28 2.43 20.67
CA THR A 338 2.45 3.25 21.01
C THR A 338 3.05 3.89 19.75
N GLU A 339 3.24 3.11 18.69
CA GLU A 339 3.82 3.59 17.43
C GLU A 339 2.93 4.67 16.76
N MET A 340 1.59 4.51 16.79
CA MET A 340 0.65 5.54 16.34
C MET A 340 0.75 6.84 17.16
N ALA A 341 0.85 6.71 18.49
CA ALA A 341 0.99 7.86 19.35
C ALA A 341 2.32 8.60 19.16
N GLU A 342 3.40 7.88 18.84
CA GLU A 342 4.70 8.49 18.46
C GLU A 342 4.61 9.23 17.14
N LEU A 343 3.99 8.64 16.12
CA LEU A 343 3.77 9.30 14.83
C LEU A 343 2.97 10.60 15.00
N ALA A 344 1.89 10.57 15.77
CA ALA A 344 1.08 11.75 16.04
C ALA A 344 1.89 12.86 16.72
N ARG A 345 2.73 12.51 17.71
CA ARG A 345 3.61 13.47 18.41
C ARG A 345 4.78 13.99 17.58
N LEU A 346 5.23 13.21 16.59
CA LEU A 346 6.35 13.60 15.72
C LEU A 346 5.97 14.76 14.79
N LEU A 347 4.70 14.83 14.38
CA LEU A 347 4.21 15.73 13.33
C LEU A 347 3.21 16.79 13.87
N ALA A 348 2.93 16.78 15.17
CA ALA A 348 2.23 17.86 15.87
C ALA A 348 3.15 19.07 16.07
#